data_84568c34a2c77658525d39ecab2b712c
#
_entry.id   84568c34a2c77658525d39ecab2b712c
#
_cell.length_a   1.000
_cell.length_b   1.000
_cell.length_c   1.000
_cell.angle_alpha   90.00
_cell.angle_beta   90.00
_cell.angle_gamma   90.00
#
_symmetry.space_group_name_H-M   'P 1'
#
loop_
_entity.id
_entity.type
_entity.pdbx_description
1 polymer ?
#
loop_
_entity_poly.entity_id
_entity_poly.type
_entity_poly.pdbx_seq_one_letter_code
_entity_poly.pdbx_strand_id
1 'polypeptide(L)'
;ATLVDRIVPGFPRKDIAAIKEKLQYDDNLVVQAEVFHLWVIEAPQEVAKEFPADKAGLNVLFVPSEAPYHERKVTLLNGPHTVLSPVAYLSGVNIVRDACQHEVIGKYIHKVMFDELMETLNLPKEELKKFAEDVLERFNNPFVDHAVTSIMLNSFPKYETRDLPGLKTYLQRKGELPKGLVLGLAAIITYYKGGVREDGCLLYTSP
;
A
#
# COMPACT_ATOMS: atom_id res chain seq x y z
N ALA A 1 17.41 10.33 -6.99
CA ALA A 1 16.31 9.78 -6.18
C ALA A 1 16.02 8.33 -6.57
N THR A 2 15.27 7.59 -5.76
CA THR A 2 14.93 6.20 -6.06
C THR A 2 13.61 5.82 -5.41
N LEU A 3 12.82 4.97 -6.09
CA LEU A 3 11.56 4.42 -5.61
C LEU A 3 11.59 2.90 -5.70
N VAL A 4 11.21 2.21 -4.64
CA VAL A 4 10.95 0.78 -4.66
C VAL A 4 9.45 0.53 -4.52
N ASP A 5 8.89 -0.29 -5.38
CA ASP A 5 7.53 -0.81 -5.31
C ASP A 5 7.56 -2.33 -5.14
N ARG A 6 7.31 -2.78 -3.92
CA ARG A 6 7.15 -4.18 -3.53
C ARG A 6 6.35 -4.24 -2.22
N ILE A 7 5.36 -5.11 -2.15
CA ILE A 7 4.63 -5.37 -0.91
C ILE A 7 5.43 -6.37 -0.07
N VAL A 8 5.84 -5.94 1.13
CA VAL A 8 6.63 -6.73 2.08
C VAL A 8 5.90 -6.78 3.42
N PRO A 9 5.05 -7.78 3.67
CA PRO A 9 4.32 -7.92 4.93
C PRO A 9 5.20 -8.12 6.16
N GLY A 10 6.42 -8.61 5.97
CA GLY A 10 7.39 -8.81 7.02
C GLY A 10 7.58 -10.28 7.43
N PHE A 11 7.73 -10.54 8.72
CA PHE A 11 8.04 -11.87 9.23
C PHE A 11 6.89 -12.87 8.99
N PRO A 12 7.14 -14.03 8.37
CA PRO A 12 6.12 -15.03 7.98
C PRO A 12 5.69 -15.88 9.18
N ARG A 13 4.82 -15.36 10.04
CA ARG A 13 4.45 -16.00 11.31
C ARG A 13 3.86 -17.40 11.19
N LYS A 14 3.09 -17.67 10.12
CA LYS A 14 2.45 -18.99 9.89
C LYS A 14 3.40 -20.01 9.29
N ASP A 15 4.27 -19.60 8.39
CA ASP A 15 5.06 -20.49 7.53
C ASP A 15 6.52 -20.59 7.94
N ILE A 16 6.90 -19.95 9.06
CA ILE A 16 8.30 -19.82 9.46
C ILE A 16 8.99 -21.17 9.66
N ALA A 17 8.30 -22.18 10.19
CA ALA A 17 8.89 -23.50 10.39
C ALA A 17 9.26 -24.17 9.05
N ALA A 18 8.35 -24.16 8.09
CA ALA A 18 8.58 -24.72 6.75
C ALA A 18 9.65 -23.93 5.97
N ILE A 19 9.72 -22.61 6.18
CA ILE A 19 10.76 -21.76 5.57
C ILE A 19 12.13 -22.07 6.16
N LYS A 20 12.25 -22.16 7.50
CA LYS A 20 13.50 -22.48 8.19
C LYS A 20 14.05 -23.85 7.80
N GLU A 21 13.18 -24.84 7.60
CA GLU A 21 13.57 -26.17 7.12
C GLU A 21 14.24 -26.10 5.73
N LYS A 22 13.76 -25.22 4.86
CA LYS A 22 14.33 -25.03 3.49
C LYS A 22 15.62 -24.23 3.48
N LEU A 23 15.85 -23.35 4.45
CA LEU A 23 16.98 -22.41 4.44
C LEU A 23 18.32 -23.08 4.76
N GLN A 24 18.35 -24.24 5.41
CA GLN A 24 19.56 -24.94 5.86
C GLN A 24 20.45 -24.14 6.85
N TYR A 25 19.97 -23.02 7.36
CA TYR A 25 20.58 -22.20 8.40
C TYR A 25 19.50 -21.53 9.25
N ASP A 26 19.85 -21.09 10.47
CA ASP A 26 18.93 -20.37 11.33
C ASP A 26 18.98 -18.87 11.02
N ASP A 27 17.81 -18.32 10.66
CA ASP A 27 17.64 -16.89 10.38
C ASP A 27 16.43 -16.35 11.14
N ASN A 28 16.66 -15.37 11.99
CA ASN A 28 15.62 -14.69 12.76
C ASN A 28 15.13 -13.40 12.11
N LEU A 29 15.70 -13.03 10.96
CA LEU A 29 15.35 -11.83 10.18
C LEU A 29 14.66 -12.15 8.86
N VAL A 30 14.12 -13.36 8.72
CA VAL A 30 13.37 -13.78 7.53
C VAL A 30 12.20 -12.84 7.29
N VAL A 31 12.09 -12.36 6.07
CA VAL A 31 10.93 -11.58 5.62
C VAL A 31 10.28 -12.23 4.41
N GLN A 32 8.96 -12.17 4.39
CA GLN A 32 8.15 -12.59 3.24
C GLN A 32 7.80 -11.37 2.39
N ALA A 33 7.88 -11.54 1.08
CA ALA A 33 7.52 -10.51 0.12
C ALA A 33 6.78 -11.11 -1.07
N GLU A 34 6.04 -10.28 -1.80
CA GLU A 34 5.46 -10.68 -3.09
C GLU A 34 6.56 -10.89 -4.15
N VAL A 35 6.24 -11.62 -5.21
CA VAL A 35 7.15 -11.84 -6.34
C VAL A 35 7.39 -10.56 -7.13
N PHE A 36 6.33 -9.73 -7.30
CA PHE A 36 6.44 -8.45 -7.98
C PHE A 36 7.48 -7.56 -7.32
N HIS A 37 8.27 -6.88 -8.13
CA HIS A 37 9.16 -5.80 -7.71
C HIS A 37 9.34 -4.81 -8.84
N LEU A 38 9.51 -3.54 -8.49
CA LEU A 38 9.94 -2.48 -9.37
C LEU A 38 10.88 -1.57 -8.61
N TRP A 39 12.05 -1.31 -9.18
CA TRP A 39 12.98 -0.33 -8.66
C TRP A 39 13.23 0.74 -9.70
N VAL A 40 12.79 1.95 -9.41
CA VAL A 40 13.00 3.12 -10.27
C VAL A 40 14.15 3.94 -9.71
N ILE A 41 15.12 4.23 -10.53
CA ILE A 41 16.32 5.01 -10.20
C ILE A 41 16.33 6.25 -11.09
N GLU A 42 16.22 7.41 -10.46
CA GLU A 42 16.41 8.68 -11.14
C GLU A 42 17.91 8.95 -11.27
N ALA A 43 18.43 8.70 -12.45
CA ALA A 43 19.86 8.87 -12.75
C ALA A 43 20.08 9.00 -14.27
N PRO A 44 21.24 9.57 -14.69
CA PRO A 44 21.68 9.50 -16.07
C PRO A 44 21.88 8.04 -16.54
N GLN A 45 21.69 7.80 -17.84
CA GLN A 45 21.79 6.45 -18.43
C GLN A 45 23.20 5.82 -18.30
N GLU A 46 24.23 6.62 -18.08
CA GLU A 46 25.58 6.16 -17.81
C GLU A 46 25.67 5.30 -16.55
N VAL A 47 24.86 5.63 -15.54
CA VAL A 47 24.79 4.88 -14.26
C VAL A 47 24.33 3.43 -14.50
N ALA A 48 23.46 3.19 -15.48
CA ALA A 48 23.02 1.84 -15.86
C ALA A 48 24.19 0.96 -16.38
N LYS A 49 25.27 1.57 -16.86
CA LYS A 49 26.47 0.82 -17.30
C LYS A 49 27.33 0.38 -16.12
N GLU A 50 27.38 1.19 -15.07
CA GLU A 50 28.13 0.89 -13.84
C GLU A 50 27.34 -0.03 -12.90
N PHE A 51 26.02 0.08 -12.91
CA PHE A 51 25.09 -0.73 -12.12
C PHE A 51 24.03 -1.41 -13.03
N PRO A 52 24.42 -2.47 -13.77
CA PRO A 52 23.57 -3.11 -14.79
C PRO A 52 22.52 -4.06 -14.17
N ALA A 53 21.76 -3.62 -13.18
CA ALA A 53 20.76 -4.42 -12.46
C ALA A 53 19.60 -4.85 -13.38
N ASP A 54 19.26 -4.04 -14.38
CA ASP A 54 18.29 -4.36 -15.44
C ASP A 54 18.72 -5.59 -16.26
N LYS A 55 20.02 -5.75 -16.51
CA LYS A 55 20.59 -6.91 -17.24
C LYS A 55 20.65 -8.17 -16.40
N ALA A 56 20.55 -8.05 -15.08
CA ALA A 56 20.48 -9.19 -14.16
C ALA A 56 19.09 -9.82 -14.06
N GLY A 57 18.14 -9.41 -14.91
CA GLY A 57 16.75 -9.90 -14.90
C GLY A 57 15.88 -9.28 -13.81
N LEU A 58 16.36 -8.19 -13.18
CA LEU A 58 15.57 -7.43 -12.21
C LEU A 58 14.75 -6.36 -12.92
N ASN A 59 13.54 -6.08 -12.42
CA ASN A 59 12.70 -5.00 -12.92
C ASN A 59 13.18 -3.65 -12.37
N VAL A 60 14.23 -3.12 -12.99
CA VAL A 60 14.89 -1.86 -12.65
C VAL A 60 14.78 -0.89 -13.82
N LEU A 61 14.36 0.34 -13.54
CA LEU A 61 14.25 1.40 -14.51
C LEU A 61 15.20 2.55 -14.17
N PHE A 62 15.98 3.00 -15.13
CA PHE A 62 16.75 4.24 -15.03
C PHE A 62 16.01 5.33 -15.79
N VAL A 63 15.60 6.37 -15.08
CA VAL A 63 14.69 7.40 -15.60
C VAL A 63 15.21 8.81 -15.34
N PRO A 64 14.79 9.81 -16.13
CA PRO A 64 15.13 11.22 -15.88
C PRO A 64 14.46 11.79 -14.64
N SER A 65 13.27 11.25 -14.26
CA SER A 65 12.56 11.62 -13.03
C SER A 65 11.77 10.43 -12.48
N GLU A 66 11.90 10.17 -11.19
CA GLU A 66 11.11 9.15 -10.48
C GLU A 66 9.73 9.66 -10.05
N ALA A 67 9.53 10.98 -10.06
CA ALA A 67 8.33 11.61 -9.51
C ALA A 67 6.99 11.06 -10.04
N PRO A 68 6.79 10.78 -11.35
CA PRO A 68 5.53 10.21 -11.83
C PRO A 68 5.27 8.80 -11.27
N TYR A 69 6.31 8.00 -11.10
CA TYR A 69 6.22 6.66 -10.53
C TYR A 69 5.90 6.72 -9.04
N HIS A 70 6.55 7.66 -8.33
CA HIS A 70 6.31 7.91 -6.91
C HIS A 70 4.87 8.35 -6.67
N GLU A 71 4.40 9.37 -7.39
CA GLU A 71 3.05 9.92 -7.26
C GLU A 71 2.01 8.82 -7.50
N ARG A 72 2.11 8.08 -8.61
CA ARG A 72 1.21 6.98 -8.94
C ARG A 72 1.19 5.90 -7.85
N LYS A 73 2.37 5.45 -7.41
CA LYS A 73 2.51 4.39 -6.41
C LYS A 73 1.97 4.83 -5.04
N VAL A 74 2.32 6.02 -4.59
CA VAL A 74 1.86 6.53 -3.30
C VAL A 74 0.35 6.69 -3.30
N THR A 75 -0.22 7.24 -4.37
CA THR A 75 -1.66 7.51 -4.48
C THR A 75 -2.48 6.22 -4.68
N LEU A 76 -2.09 5.33 -5.58
CA LEU A 76 -2.91 4.17 -5.97
C LEU A 76 -2.54 2.85 -5.27
N LEU A 77 -1.44 2.79 -4.52
CA LEU A 77 -1.10 1.63 -3.71
C LEU A 77 -1.08 1.97 -2.21
N ASN A 78 -0.28 2.96 -1.81
CA ASN A 78 -0.12 3.25 -0.39
C ASN A 78 -1.34 3.96 0.22
N GLY A 79 -2.00 4.86 -0.51
CA GLY A 79 -3.24 5.52 -0.09
C GLY A 79 -4.35 4.52 0.20
N PRO A 80 -4.77 3.69 -0.78
CA PRO A 80 -5.77 2.66 -0.56
C PRO A 80 -5.49 1.75 0.64
N HIS A 81 -4.25 1.30 0.83
CA HIS A 81 -3.86 0.54 2.01
C HIS A 81 -4.14 1.29 3.32
N THR A 82 -3.85 2.60 3.33
CA THR A 82 -3.98 3.44 4.53
C THR A 82 -5.44 3.59 4.95
N VAL A 83 -6.37 3.76 4.01
CA VAL A 83 -7.79 3.93 4.31
C VAL A 83 -8.57 2.61 4.41
N LEU A 84 -8.15 1.57 3.67
CA LEU A 84 -8.74 0.23 3.74
C LEU A 84 -8.55 -0.39 5.12
N SER A 85 -7.34 -0.31 5.67
CA SER A 85 -6.94 -1.05 6.86
C SER A 85 -7.78 -0.73 8.09
N PRO A 86 -8.04 0.53 8.48
CA PRO A 86 -8.89 0.84 9.63
C PRO A 86 -10.35 0.48 9.38
N VAL A 87 -10.87 0.63 8.17
CA VAL A 87 -12.24 0.22 7.82
C VAL A 87 -12.39 -1.29 7.96
N ALA A 88 -11.44 -2.07 7.43
CA ALA A 88 -11.43 -3.53 7.54
C ALA A 88 -11.34 -3.97 9.01
N TYR A 89 -10.41 -3.43 9.77
CA TYR A 89 -10.22 -3.75 11.19
C TYR A 89 -11.48 -3.51 12.02
N LEU A 90 -12.09 -2.32 11.88
CA LEU A 90 -13.33 -1.98 12.60
C LEU A 90 -14.53 -2.82 12.16
N SER A 91 -14.44 -3.47 11.01
CA SER A 91 -15.43 -4.42 10.49
C SER A 91 -15.12 -5.89 10.84
N GLY A 92 -14.08 -6.14 11.65
CA GLY A 92 -13.68 -7.49 12.05
C GLY A 92 -12.88 -8.26 10.99
N VAL A 93 -12.36 -7.60 9.96
CA VAL A 93 -11.56 -8.22 8.89
C VAL A 93 -10.09 -7.86 9.09
N ASN A 94 -9.24 -8.87 9.26
CA ASN A 94 -7.86 -8.68 9.74
C ASN A 94 -6.79 -8.79 8.64
N ILE A 95 -7.14 -9.19 7.43
CA ILE A 95 -6.21 -9.41 6.31
C ILE A 95 -6.66 -8.62 5.08
N VAL A 96 -5.72 -7.99 4.39
CA VAL A 96 -5.98 -7.16 3.19
C VAL A 96 -6.74 -7.92 2.11
N ARG A 97 -6.32 -9.16 1.79
CA ARG A 97 -6.99 -10.02 0.80
C ARG A 97 -8.46 -10.24 1.14
N ASP A 98 -8.74 -10.60 2.39
CA ASP A 98 -10.10 -10.88 2.85
C ASP A 98 -10.96 -9.62 2.81
N ALA A 99 -10.37 -8.45 3.11
CA ALA A 99 -11.02 -7.16 2.98
C ALA A 99 -11.37 -6.82 1.52
N CYS A 100 -10.46 -7.08 0.57
CA CYS A 100 -10.71 -6.87 -0.85
C CYS A 100 -11.79 -7.81 -1.40
N GLN A 101 -11.89 -9.03 -0.88
CA GLN A 101 -12.90 -10.03 -1.26
C GLN A 101 -14.24 -9.84 -0.53
N HIS A 102 -14.28 -9.06 0.53
CA HIS A 102 -15.52 -8.79 1.27
C HIS A 102 -16.47 -7.93 0.41
N GLU A 103 -17.74 -8.31 0.34
CA GLU A 103 -18.71 -7.69 -0.57
C GLU A 103 -18.81 -6.15 -0.44
N VAL A 104 -18.83 -5.63 0.78
CA VAL A 104 -18.96 -4.19 1.03
C VAL A 104 -17.62 -3.49 0.99
N ILE A 105 -16.60 -4.06 1.67
CA ILE A 105 -15.27 -3.43 1.78
C ILE A 105 -14.56 -3.46 0.43
N GLY A 106 -14.73 -4.52 -0.36
CA GLY A 106 -14.22 -4.60 -1.73
C GLY A 106 -14.79 -3.50 -2.65
N LYS A 107 -16.10 -3.24 -2.56
CA LYS A 107 -16.73 -2.11 -3.28
C LYS A 107 -16.22 -0.75 -2.79
N TYR A 108 -16.01 -0.61 -1.48
CA TYR A 108 -15.46 0.60 -0.89
C TYR A 108 -14.05 0.90 -1.43
N ILE A 109 -13.15 -0.07 -1.39
CA ILE A 109 -11.78 0.17 -1.86
C ILE A 109 -11.72 0.40 -3.36
N HIS A 110 -12.53 -0.31 -4.15
CA HIS A 110 -12.65 -0.05 -5.58
C HIS A 110 -13.08 1.40 -5.84
N LYS A 111 -14.11 1.88 -5.14
CA LYS A 111 -14.55 3.27 -5.25
C LYS A 111 -13.44 4.28 -4.89
N VAL A 112 -12.74 4.06 -3.79
CA VAL A 112 -11.62 4.93 -3.38
C VAL A 112 -10.54 4.99 -4.46
N MET A 113 -10.17 3.85 -5.04
CA MET A 113 -9.10 3.79 -6.04
C MET A 113 -9.51 4.41 -7.37
N PHE A 114 -10.66 4.00 -7.93
CA PHE A 114 -11.03 4.33 -9.30
C PHE A 114 -11.84 5.63 -9.42
N ASP A 115 -12.73 5.93 -8.45
CA ASP A 115 -13.62 7.09 -8.54
C ASP A 115 -13.06 8.32 -7.80
N GLU A 116 -12.16 8.12 -6.83
CA GLU A 116 -11.64 9.22 -6.03
C GLU A 116 -10.14 9.48 -6.29
N LEU A 117 -9.25 8.56 -5.96
CA LEU A 117 -7.79 8.78 -6.06
C LEU A 117 -7.29 8.87 -7.49
N MET A 118 -7.74 8.00 -8.39
CA MET A 118 -7.34 8.02 -9.79
C MET A 118 -7.68 9.35 -10.47
N GLU A 119 -8.79 9.99 -10.09
CA GLU A 119 -9.22 11.29 -10.61
C GLU A 119 -8.33 12.46 -10.15
N THR A 120 -7.41 12.23 -9.22
CA THR A 120 -6.49 13.27 -8.70
C THR A 120 -5.13 13.30 -9.41
N LEU A 121 -4.81 12.28 -10.18
CA LEU A 121 -3.54 12.14 -10.88
C LEU A 121 -3.57 12.76 -12.28
N ASN A 122 -2.40 13.23 -12.76
CA ASN A 122 -2.21 13.85 -14.07
C ASN A 122 -1.49 12.90 -15.05
N LEU A 123 -1.82 11.62 -15.02
CA LEU A 123 -1.27 10.60 -15.91
C LEU A 123 -2.36 10.04 -16.84
N PRO A 124 -2.01 9.35 -17.93
CA PRO A 124 -2.99 8.75 -18.84
C PRO A 124 -3.94 7.81 -18.11
N LYS A 125 -5.25 7.99 -18.31
CA LYS A 125 -6.28 7.21 -17.57
C LYS A 125 -6.13 5.70 -17.74
N GLU A 126 -5.79 5.24 -18.92
CA GLU A 126 -5.61 3.81 -19.19
C GLU A 126 -4.40 3.23 -18.41
N GLU A 127 -3.32 4.00 -18.29
CA GLU A 127 -2.16 3.61 -17.48
C GLU A 127 -2.51 3.54 -15.99
N LEU A 128 -3.23 4.55 -15.48
CA LEU A 128 -3.68 4.59 -14.10
C LEU A 128 -4.62 3.45 -13.77
N LYS A 129 -5.58 3.18 -14.67
CA LYS A 129 -6.54 2.08 -14.54
C LYS A 129 -5.83 0.73 -14.46
N LYS A 130 -4.93 0.48 -15.44
CA LYS A 130 -4.15 -0.75 -15.43
C LYS A 130 -3.33 -0.91 -14.14
N PHE A 131 -2.67 0.14 -13.70
CA PHE A 131 -1.90 0.11 -12.45
C PHE A 131 -2.79 -0.17 -11.22
N ALA A 132 -3.98 0.44 -11.14
CA ALA A 132 -4.93 0.19 -10.06
C ALA A 132 -5.46 -1.25 -10.06
N GLU A 133 -5.74 -1.82 -11.23
CA GLU A 133 -6.13 -3.22 -11.40
C GLU A 133 -5.00 -4.16 -10.96
N ASP A 134 -3.77 -3.92 -11.41
CA ASP A 134 -2.57 -4.67 -10.99
C ASP A 134 -2.35 -4.59 -9.46
N VAL A 135 -2.60 -3.45 -8.83
CA VAL A 135 -2.54 -3.29 -7.37
C VAL A 135 -3.61 -4.11 -6.67
N LEU A 136 -4.86 -4.13 -7.16
CA LEU A 136 -5.92 -4.97 -6.58
C LEU A 136 -5.59 -6.47 -6.69
N GLU A 137 -4.98 -6.90 -7.80
CA GLU A 137 -4.50 -8.28 -7.93
C GLU A 137 -3.44 -8.60 -6.86
N ARG A 138 -2.49 -7.68 -6.63
CA ARG A 138 -1.45 -7.81 -5.59
C ARG A 138 -2.03 -7.84 -4.17
N PHE A 139 -3.10 -7.06 -3.90
CA PHE A 139 -3.83 -7.09 -2.63
C PHE A 139 -4.54 -8.44 -2.41
N ASN A 140 -4.97 -9.07 -3.47
CA ASN A 140 -5.61 -10.38 -3.47
C ASN A 140 -4.62 -11.56 -3.49
N ASN A 141 -3.32 -11.34 -3.34
CA ASN A 141 -2.30 -12.37 -3.37
C ASN A 141 -2.61 -13.49 -2.35
N PRO A 142 -2.86 -14.74 -2.80
CA PRO A 142 -3.26 -15.84 -1.92
C PRO A 142 -2.11 -16.38 -1.04
N PHE A 143 -0.87 -16.05 -1.40
CA PHE A 143 0.32 -16.56 -0.72
C PHE A 143 0.79 -15.66 0.42
N VAL A 144 0.18 -14.50 0.60
CA VAL A 144 0.63 -13.49 1.57
C VAL A 144 -0.54 -13.02 2.43
N ASP A 145 -0.49 -13.33 3.72
CA ASP A 145 -1.44 -12.82 4.71
C ASP A 145 -0.95 -11.46 5.22
N HIS A 146 -1.31 -10.38 4.52
CA HIS A 146 -0.94 -9.02 4.93
C HIS A 146 -1.91 -8.52 5.99
N ALA A 147 -1.48 -8.51 7.25
CA ALA A 147 -2.29 -8.07 8.37
C ALA A 147 -2.56 -6.55 8.31
N VAL A 148 -3.83 -6.15 8.39
CA VAL A 148 -4.22 -4.73 8.37
C VAL A 148 -3.61 -3.96 9.54
N THR A 149 -3.42 -4.60 10.70
CA THR A 149 -2.79 -3.99 11.88
C THR A 149 -1.33 -3.58 11.64
N SER A 150 -0.58 -4.28 10.80
CA SER A 150 0.79 -3.90 10.44
C SER A 150 0.82 -2.63 9.56
N ILE A 151 -0.22 -2.43 8.75
CA ILE A 151 -0.38 -1.24 7.93
C ILE A 151 -0.81 -0.04 8.78
N MET A 152 -1.60 -0.27 9.81
CA MET A 152 -2.19 0.79 10.65
C MET A 152 -1.20 1.50 11.58
N LEU A 153 0.04 1.02 11.68
CA LEU A 153 1.08 1.75 12.40
C LEU A 153 1.30 3.15 11.78
N ASN A 154 1.25 4.19 12.61
CA ASN A 154 1.41 5.59 12.19
C ASN A 154 0.39 6.02 11.12
N SER A 155 -0.91 5.71 11.30
CA SER A 155 -1.94 5.98 10.31
C SER A 155 -2.13 7.48 10.02
N PHE A 156 -2.03 8.38 11.01
CA PHE A 156 -2.19 9.81 10.77
C PHE A 156 -1.12 10.39 9.86
N PRO A 157 0.20 10.24 10.13
CA PRO A 157 1.24 10.68 9.20
C PRO A 157 1.14 10.03 7.82
N LYS A 158 0.71 8.77 7.76
CA LYS A 158 0.49 8.10 6.47
C LYS A 158 -0.67 8.72 5.71
N TYR A 159 -1.81 8.99 6.37
CA TYR A 159 -2.94 9.66 5.73
C TYR A 159 -2.56 11.05 5.25
N GLU A 160 -1.84 11.81 6.06
CA GLU A 160 -1.38 13.16 5.72
C GLU A 160 -0.53 13.18 4.44
N THR A 161 0.35 12.20 4.28
CA THR A 161 1.29 12.15 3.15
C THR A 161 0.77 11.42 1.92
N ARG A 162 -0.21 10.50 2.07
CA ARG A 162 -0.67 9.61 1.00
C ARG A 162 -2.05 9.94 0.47
N ASP A 163 -2.97 10.35 1.35
CA ASP A 163 -4.40 10.50 1.04
C ASP A 163 -4.86 11.96 1.07
N LEU A 164 -4.36 12.75 2.01
CA LEU A 164 -4.75 14.16 2.16
C LEU A 164 -4.44 15.02 0.91
N PRO A 165 -3.31 14.83 0.20
CA PRO A 165 -3.07 15.54 -1.07
C PRO A 165 -4.14 15.20 -2.12
N GLY A 166 -4.48 13.92 -2.25
CA GLY A 166 -5.55 13.45 -3.14
C GLY A 166 -6.92 14.02 -2.75
N LEU A 167 -7.27 14.00 -1.46
CA LEU A 167 -8.51 14.59 -0.96
C LEU A 167 -8.62 16.08 -1.34
N LYS A 168 -7.55 16.85 -1.12
CA LYS A 168 -7.53 18.28 -1.48
C LYS A 168 -7.68 18.50 -2.99
N THR A 169 -6.97 17.72 -3.79
CA THR A 169 -7.05 17.79 -5.26
C THR A 169 -8.44 17.40 -5.77
N TYR A 170 -9.04 16.36 -5.20
CA TYR A 170 -10.40 15.95 -5.54
C TYR A 170 -11.41 17.05 -5.22
N LEU A 171 -11.34 17.64 -4.02
CA LEU A 171 -12.20 18.75 -3.62
C LEU A 171 -12.06 19.94 -4.58
N GLN A 172 -10.83 20.30 -4.98
CA GLN A 172 -10.59 21.38 -5.94
C GLN A 172 -11.17 21.07 -7.33
N ARG A 173 -11.08 19.82 -7.80
CA ARG A 173 -11.54 19.42 -9.13
C ARG A 173 -13.05 19.21 -9.23
N LYS A 174 -13.65 18.65 -8.18
CA LYS A 174 -15.07 18.19 -8.18
C LYS A 174 -16.00 19.12 -7.40
N GLY A 175 -15.48 19.98 -6.52
CA GLY A 175 -16.28 20.85 -5.65
C GLY A 175 -16.97 20.15 -4.48
N GLU A 176 -16.68 18.86 -4.27
CA GLU A 176 -17.24 18.05 -3.18
C GLU A 176 -16.17 17.17 -2.53
N LEU A 177 -16.44 16.71 -1.30
CA LEU A 177 -15.51 15.83 -0.59
C LEU A 177 -15.58 14.40 -1.12
N PRO A 178 -14.42 13.72 -1.30
CA PRO A 178 -14.34 12.29 -1.63
C PRO A 178 -14.81 11.46 -0.43
N LYS A 179 -16.00 10.88 -0.52
CA LYS A 179 -16.67 10.21 0.61
C LYS A 179 -15.88 9.00 1.13
N GLY A 180 -15.21 8.28 0.26
CA GLY A 180 -14.40 7.12 0.62
C GLY A 180 -13.17 7.51 1.43
N LEU A 181 -12.43 8.54 1.00
CA LEU A 181 -11.27 9.05 1.73
C LEU A 181 -11.67 9.64 3.08
N VAL A 182 -12.80 10.35 3.14
CA VAL A 182 -13.36 10.90 4.39
C VAL A 182 -13.77 9.78 5.34
N LEU A 183 -14.41 8.71 4.84
CA LEU A 183 -14.72 7.51 5.65
C LEU A 183 -13.45 6.85 6.20
N GLY A 184 -12.41 6.74 5.39
CA GLY A 184 -11.11 6.22 5.82
C GLY A 184 -10.51 7.04 6.96
N LEU A 185 -10.55 8.37 6.88
CA LEU A 185 -10.11 9.26 7.96
C LEU A 185 -10.95 9.08 9.23
N ALA A 186 -12.27 9.00 9.10
CA ALA A 186 -13.15 8.75 10.24
C ALA A 186 -12.86 7.40 10.91
N ALA A 187 -12.54 6.37 10.13
CA ALA A 187 -12.13 5.07 10.63
C ALA A 187 -10.77 5.14 11.37
N ILE A 188 -9.79 5.89 10.87
CA ILE A 188 -8.53 6.15 11.57
C ILE A 188 -8.80 6.81 12.92
N ILE A 189 -9.59 7.89 12.95
CA ILE A 189 -9.94 8.60 14.18
C ILE A 189 -10.63 7.65 15.18
N THR A 190 -11.55 6.83 14.69
CA THR A 190 -12.29 5.86 15.53
C THR A 190 -11.34 4.80 16.10
N TYR A 191 -10.41 4.29 15.31
CA TYR A 191 -9.39 3.33 15.75
C TYR A 191 -8.51 3.90 16.87
N TYR A 192 -8.08 5.15 16.75
CA TYR A 192 -7.23 5.83 17.74
C TYR A 192 -8.00 6.49 18.90
N LYS A 193 -9.30 6.30 19.00
CA LYS A 193 -10.12 6.86 20.10
C LYS A 193 -9.70 6.39 21.50
N GLY A 194 -8.83 5.43 21.57
CA GLY A 194 -8.35 4.79 22.79
C GLY A 194 -9.01 3.42 22.99
N GLY A 195 -8.34 2.57 23.70
CA GLY A 195 -8.79 1.21 23.96
C GLY A 195 -7.64 0.21 23.98
N VAL A 196 -7.99 -1.05 24.12
CA VAL A 196 -7.06 -2.18 24.07
C VAL A 196 -7.33 -2.93 22.77
N ARG A 197 -6.30 -3.20 22.00
CA ARG A 197 -6.37 -4.07 20.80
C ARG A 197 -6.60 -5.52 21.23
N GLU A 198 -7.04 -6.37 20.29
CA GLU A 198 -7.20 -7.81 20.53
C GLU A 198 -5.93 -8.50 21.03
N ASP A 199 -4.75 -7.98 20.65
CA ASP A 199 -3.45 -8.47 21.11
C ASP A 199 -3.03 -7.91 22.49
N GLY A 200 -3.93 -7.21 23.21
CA GLY A 200 -3.68 -6.62 24.53
C GLY A 200 -2.85 -5.31 24.49
N CYS A 201 -2.44 -4.84 23.32
CA CYS A 201 -1.70 -3.60 23.19
C CYS A 201 -2.61 -2.38 23.39
N LEU A 202 -2.18 -1.42 24.22
CA LEU A 202 -2.88 -0.16 24.37
C LEU A 202 -2.76 0.69 23.11
N LEU A 203 -3.90 1.14 22.59
CA LEU A 203 -3.94 2.19 21.59
C LEU A 203 -3.82 3.53 22.31
N TYR A 204 -2.65 4.12 22.20
CA TYR A 204 -2.49 5.49 22.64
C TYR A 204 -3.13 6.42 21.61
N THR A 205 -3.90 7.39 22.11
CA THR A 205 -4.28 8.53 21.29
C THR A 205 -2.99 9.16 20.76
N SER A 206 -2.94 9.41 19.46
CA SER A 206 -1.82 10.17 18.87
C SER A 206 -1.63 11.48 19.66
N PRO A 207 -0.39 11.88 19.97
CA PRO A 207 -0.13 13.16 20.60
C PRO A 207 -0.60 14.32 19.74
#